data_347802414d5647c36022105853252aab
#
_entry.id   347802414d5647c36022105853252aab
#
_cell.length_a   1.000
_cell.length_b   1.000
_cell.length_c   1.000
_cell.angle_alpha   90.00
_cell.angle_beta   90.00
_cell.angle_gamma   90.00
#
_symmetry.space_group_name_H-M   'P 1'
#
loop_
_entity.id
_entity.type
_entity.pdbx_description
1 polymer ?
#
loop_
_entity_poly.entity_id
_entity_poly.type
_entity_poly.pdbx_seq_one_letter_code
_entity_poly.pdbx_strand_id
1 'polypeptide(L)'
;MERQIELSDPAALRGLAHPVRLRLVALLRREGPLTASEAGRRLGESSGSTSYHLRQLERFGLVEEAGERRGRQRPWRATALYTSWPSVPEGEELAV
;
A
#
# COMPACT_ATOMS: atom_id res chain seq x y z
N MET A 1 -0.14 -12.38 12.55
CA MET A 1 -0.53 -12.89 11.23
C MET A 1 -0.68 -11.70 10.28
N GLU A 2 -0.10 -11.83 9.13
CA GLU A 2 -0.14 -10.74 8.18
C GLU A 2 -1.51 -10.58 7.54
N ARG A 3 -1.88 -9.34 7.38
CA ARG A 3 -3.11 -8.99 6.71
C ARG A 3 -2.90 -9.07 5.20
N GLN A 4 -3.85 -9.65 4.50
CA GLN A 4 -3.78 -9.78 3.05
C GLN A 4 -5.01 -9.17 2.42
N ILE A 5 -4.79 -8.48 1.32
CA ILE A 5 -5.86 -7.80 0.58
C ILE A 5 -5.87 -8.31 -0.85
N GLU A 6 -7.02 -8.72 -1.32
CA GLU A 6 -7.17 -9.14 -2.70
C GLU A 6 -7.31 -7.90 -3.58
N LEU A 7 -6.46 -7.80 -4.60
CA LEU A 7 -6.44 -6.63 -5.47
C LEU A 7 -7.70 -6.46 -6.31
N SER A 8 -8.45 -7.51 -6.53
CA SER A 8 -9.71 -7.41 -7.27
C SER A 8 -10.88 -6.98 -6.40
N ASP A 9 -10.68 -6.87 -5.09
CA ASP A 9 -11.71 -6.39 -4.17
C ASP A 9 -12.07 -4.94 -4.53
N PRO A 10 -13.37 -4.63 -4.73
CA PRO A 10 -13.78 -3.27 -5.06
C PRO A 10 -13.29 -2.22 -4.05
N ALA A 11 -13.22 -2.55 -2.78
CA ALA A 11 -12.73 -1.61 -1.77
C ALA A 11 -11.26 -1.30 -1.99
N ALA A 12 -10.45 -2.34 -2.30
CA ALA A 12 -9.03 -2.14 -2.58
C ALA A 12 -8.85 -1.28 -3.83
N LEU A 13 -9.63 -1.55 -4.86
CA LEU A 13 -9.56 -0.77 -6.09
C LEU A 13 -9.92 0.69 -5.86
N ARG A 14 -10.95 0.94 -5.04
CA ARG A 14 -11.31 2.32 -4.70
C ARG A 14 -10.19 3.01 -3.94
N GLY A 15 -9.56 2.29 -3.01
CA GLY A 15 -8.44 2.85 -2.27
C GLY A 15 -7.30 3.26 -3.16
N LEU A 16 -7.09 2.53 -4.25
CA LEU A 16 -6.00 2.79 -5.20
C LEU A 16 -6.40 3.68 -6.37
N ALA A 17 -7.62 4.19 -6.41
CA ALA A 17 -8.09 4.99 -7.53
C ALA A 17 -7.58 6.43 -7.51
N HIS A 18 -6.44 6.68 -6.90
CA HIS A 18 -5.83 7.98 -6.78
C HIS A 18 -4.34 7.85 -7.06
N PRO A 19 -3.77 8.61 -8.00
CA PRO A 19 -2.36 8.43 -8.38
C PRO A 19 -1.38 8.47 -7.20
N VAL A 20 -1.58 9.40 -6.27
CA VAL A 20 -0.70 9.50 -5.10
C VAL A 20 -0.77 8.23 -4.26
N ARG A 21 -1.96 7.65 -4.14
CA ARG A 21 -2.11 6.43 -3.34
C ARG A 21 -1.43 5.23 -3.96
N LEU A 22 -1.49 5.11 -5.29
CA LEU A 22 -0.75 4.06 -5.99
C LEU A 22 0.74 4.21 -5.75
N ARG A 23 1.24 5.44 -5.86
CA ARG A 23 2.66 5.71 -5.64
C ARG A 23 3.07 5.42 -4.20
N LEU A 24 2.21 5.75 -3.24
CA LEU A 24 2.49 5.48 -1.83
C LEU A 24 2.59 3.98 -1.55
N VAL A 25 1.62 3.22 -2.03
CA VAL A 25 1.65 1.77 -1.81
C VAL A 25 2.88 1.16 -2.47
N ALA A 26 3.19 1.56 -3.69
CA ALA A 26 4.36 1.06 -4.39
C ALA A 26 5.65 1.42 -3.65
N LEU A 27 5.74 2.64 -3.15
CA LEU A 27 6.91 3.09 -2.40
C LEU A 27 7.09 2.27 -1.12
N LEU A 28 6.03 2.08 -0.37
CA LEU A 28 6.10 1.33 0.88
C LEU A 28 6.45 -0.13 0.63
N ARG A 29 5.99 -0.70 -0.47
CA ARG A 29 6.35 -2.07 -0.81
C ARG A 29 7.82 -2.21 -1.18
N ARG A 30 8.37 -1.23 -1.87
CA ARG A 30 9.77 -1.27 -2.27
C ARG A 30 10.73 -0.98 -1.14
N GLU A 31 10.41 0.00 -0.31
CA GLU A 31 11.37 0.53 0.65
C GLU A 31 11.07 0.16 2.10
N GLY A 32 9.98 -0.52 2.32
CA GLY A 32 9.60 -0.92 3.66
C GLY A 32 8.93 0.21 4.42
N PRO A 33 8.87 0.10 5.76
CA PRO A 33 8.13 1.09 6.54
C PRO A 33 8.72 2.49 6.43
N LEU A 34 7.85 3.48 6.21
CA LEU A 34 8.21 4.88 6.16
C LEU A 34 7.17 5.69 6.91
N THR A 35 7.60 6.76 7.56
CA THR A 35 6.67 7.72 8.14
C THR A 35 6.06 8.58 7.03
N ALA A 36 4.98 9.30 7.34
CA ALA A 36 4.36 10.19 6.37
C ALA A 36 5.36 11.23 5.85
N SER A 37 6.19 11.77 6.74
CA SER A 37 7.19 12.75 6.32
C SER A 37 8.23 12.14 5.39
N GLU A 38 8.70 10.94 5.73
CA GLU A 38 9.69 10.26 4.89
C GLU A 38 9.11 9.94 3.51
N ALA A 39 7.91 9.41 3.49
CA ALA A 39 7.25 9.08 2.23
C ALA A 39 6.96 10.33 1.41
N GLY A 40 6.53 11.40 2.08
CA GLY A 40 6.26 12.66 1.40
C GLY A 40 7.51 13.20 0.71
N ARG A 41 8.65 13.15 1.39
CA ARG A 41 9.90 13.60 0.78
C ARG A 41 10.25 12.81 -0.46
N ARG A 42 10.02 11.49 -0.42
CA ARG A 42 10.31 10.64 -1.56
C ARG A 42 9.41 10.91 -2.75
N LEU A 43 8.18 11.33 -2.48
CA LEU A 43 7.18 11.53 -3.55
C LEU A 43 7.01 12.99 -3.94
N GLY A 44 7.67 13.91 -3.25
CA GLY A 44 7.46 15.32 -3.50
C GLY A 44 6.12 15.83 -3.00
N GLU A 45 5.60 15.23 -1.94
CA GLU A 45 4.31 15.59 -1.35
C GLU A 45 4.51 16.18 0.04
N SER A 46 3.59 17.02 0.48
CA SER A 46 3.64 17.51 1.84
C SER A 46 3.33 16.38 2.82
N SER A 47 3.82 16.50 4.05
CA SER A 47 3.54 15.49 5.06
C SER A 47 2.05 15.44 5.39
N GLY A 48 1.36 16.58 5.32
CA GLY A 48 -0.08 16.61 5.57
C GLY A 48 -0.86 15.85 4.50
N SER A 49 -0.51 16.06 3.24
CA SER A 49 -1.13 15.34 2.14
C SER A 49 -0.86 13.84 2.26
N THR A 50 0.40 13.50 2.56
CA THR A 50 0.79 12.10 2.69
C THR A 50 0.07 11.44 3.85
N SER A 51 -0.02 12.11 5.00
CA SER A 51 -0.75 11.59 6.15
C SER A 51 -2.21 11.34 5.81
N TYR A 52 -2.83 12.27 5.12
CA TYR A 52 -4.23 12.12 4.73
C TYR A 52 -4.41 10.86 3.86
N HIS A 53 -3.57 10.71 2.85
CA HIS A 53 -3.69 9.56 1.95
C HIS A 53 -3.37 8.24 2.65
N LEU A 54 -2.40 8.24 3.57
CA LEU A 54 -2.09 7.03 4.33
C LEU A 54 -3.27 6.61 5.20
N ARG A 55 -3.96 7.56 5.83
CA ARG A 55 -5.14 7.22 6.62
C ARG A 55 -6.28 6.69 5.76
N GLN A 56 -6.44 7.23 4.56
CA GLN A 56 -7.44 6.70 3.64
C GLN A 56 -7.06 5.29 3.20
N LEU A 57 -5.79 5.06 2.89
CA LEU A 57 -5.32 3.73 2.52
C LEU A 57 -5.50 2.74 3.68
N GLU A 58 -5.28 3.19 4.90
CA GLU A 58 -5.51 2.34 6.07
C GLU A 58 -6.97 1.93 6.17
N ARG A 59 -7.89 2.84 5.92
CA ARG A 59 -9.31 2.54 5.96
C ARG A 59 -9.71 1.47 4.95
N PHE A 60 -9.02 1.43 3.82
CA PHE A 60 -9.24 0.40 2.81
C PHE A 60 -8.40 -0.85 3.05
N GLY A 61 -7.61 -0.86 4.11
CA GLY A 61 -6.79 -2.02 4.45
C GLY A 61 -5.53 -2.19 3.62
N LEU A 62 -5.12 -1.16 2.90
CA LEU A 62 -3.98 -1.25 1.98
C LEU A 62 -2.65 -0.91 2.63
N VAL A 63 -2.67 -0.21 3.74
CA VAL A 63 -1.48 0.05 4.55
C VAL A 63 -1.82 -0.15 6.02
N GLU A 64 -0.80 -0.32 6.83
CA GLU A 64 -0.97 -0.47 8.27
C GLU A 64 0.23 0.12 8.99
N GLU A 65 0.04 0.46 10.25
CA GLU A 65 1.13 0.96 11.06
C GLU A 65 2.15 -0.16 11.28
N ALA A 66 3.42 0.20 11.30
CA ALA A 66 4.49 -0.78 11.37
C ALA A 66 5.53 -0.36 12.39
N GLY A 67 5.62 -1.14 13.45
CA GLY A 67 6.69 -0.97 14.42
C GLY A 67 6.58 0.26 15.30
N GLU A 68 7.70 0.66 15.83
CA GLU A 68 7.76 1.74 16.80
C GLU A 68 7.80 3.11 16.13
N ARG A 69 7.34 4.10 16.87
CA ARG A 69 7.37 5.47 16.40
C ARG A 69 8.78 5.95 16.10
N ARG A 70 8.89 6.78 15.09
CA ARG A 70 10.11 7.52 14.80
C ARG A 70 9.81 8.97 15.13
N GLY A 71 10.35 9.42 16.26
CA GLY A 71 9.96 10.72 16.80
C GLY A 71 8.49 10.71 17.17
N ARG A 72 7.73 11.63 16.61
CA ARG A 72 6.29 11.72 16.86
C ARG A 72 5.45 11.01 15.82
N GLN A 73 6.09 10.40 14.84
CA GLN A 73 5.38 9.81 13.72
C GLN A 73 5.47 8.31 13.75
N ARG A 74 4.43 7.68 13.27
CA ARG A 74 4.40 6.23 13.14
C ARG A 74 4.83 5.85 11.74
N PRO A 75 5.65 4.81 11.58
CA PRO A 75 5.94 4.30 10.25
C PRO A 75 4.74 3.50 9.73
N TRP A 76 4.65 3.45 8.42
CA TRP A 76 3.58 2.74 7.72
C TRP A 76 4.20 1.73 6.78
N ARG A 77 3.53 0.62 6.59
CA ARG A 77 3.95 -0.37 5.61
C ARG A 77 2.74 -0.78 4.77
N ALA A 78 3.01 -1.26 3.56
CA ALA A 78 1.95 -1.80 2.72
C ALA A 78 1.53 -3.17 3.26
N THR A 79 0.23 -3.41 3.27
CA THR A 79 -0.27 -4.74 3.61
C THR A 79 0.07 -5.69 2.48
N ALA A 80 0.08 -6.99 2.77
CA ALA A 80 0.32 -7.97 1.73
C ALA A 80 -0.84 -7.93 0.72
N LEU A 81 -0.49 -7.85 -0.55
CA LEU A 81 -1.47 -7.79 -1.63
C LEU A 81 -1.40 -9.04 -2.47
N TYR A 82 -2.54 -9.50 -2.94
CA TYR A 82 -2.57 -10.62 -3.84
C TYR A 82 -3.72 -10.44 -4.83
N THR A 83 -3.66 -11.18 -5.93
CA THR A 83 -4.73 -11.19 -6.91
C THR A 83 -5.28 -12.59 -7.02
N SER A 84 -6.60 -12.67 -7.20
CA SER A 84 -7.26 -13.93 -7.44
C SER A 84 -7.50 -14.09 -8.93
N TRP A 85 -6.93 -15.13 -9.50
CA TRP A 85 -7.14 -15.45 -10.90
C TRP A 85 -7.80 -16.81 -11.00
N PRO A 86 -8.58 -17.06 -12.05
CA PRO A 86 -9.00 -18.41 -12.31
C PRO A 86 -7.77 -19.31 -12.40
N SER A 87 -7.85 -20.48 -11.80
CA SER A 87 -6.75 -21.40 -11.80
C SER A 87 -6.39 -21.79 -13.22
N VAL A 88 -5.11 -21.65 -13.55
CA VAL A 88 -4.58 -22.06 -14.85
C VAL A 88 -3.55 -23.13 -14.58
N PRO A 89 -3.64 -24.30 -15.27
CA PRO A 89 -2.64 -25.33 -15.08
C PRO A 89 -1.25 -24.80 -15.35
N GLU A 90 -0.31 -25.29 -14.56
CA GLU A 90 1.07 -24.88 -14.68
C GLU A 90 1.58 -25.20 -16.06
N GLY A 91 2.24 -24.22 -16.67
CA GLY A 91 2.70 -24.36 -18.03
C GLY A 91 1.79 -23.72 -19.06
N GLU A 92 0.54 -23.52 -18.73
CA GLU A 92 -0.42 -22.89 -19.64
C GLU A 92 -0.47 -21.40 -19.46
N GLU A 93 -0.26 -20.91 -18.26
CA GLU A 93 -0.33 -19.48 -17.97
C GLU A 93 0.69 -18.68 -18.77
N LEU A 94 1.73 -19.34 -19.23
CA LEU A 94 2.77 -18.70 -20.02
C LEU A 94 2.62 -18.93 -21.50
N ALA A 95 1.61 -19.63 -21.90
CA ALA A 95 1.39 -19.98 -23.30
C ALA A 95 0.65 -18.86 -24.05
N VAL A 96 0.77 -17.68 -23.60
CA VAL A 96 0.07 -16.53 -24.22
C VAL A 96 0.97 -15.81 -25.17
#